data_7e1764e21cf5faa564529276e8b7e129
#
_entry.id   7e1764e21cf5faa564529276e8b7e129
#
_cell.length_a   1.000
_cell.length_b   1.000
_cell.length_c   1.000
_cell.angle_alpha   90.00
_cell.angle_beta   90.00
_cell.angle_gamma   90.00
#
_symmetry.space_group_name_H-M   'P 1'
#
loop_
_entity.id
_entity.type
_entity.pdbx_description
1 polymer ?
#
loop_
_entity_poly.entity_id
_entity_poly.type
_entity_poly.pdbx_seq_one_letter_code
_entity_poly.pdbx_strand_id
1 'polypeptide(L)'
;MPQRNFELLKKSDPAALEKIHAQYSRRIFWMGRRIIDDDFVVENLVQDTFLKLWERRETIENPMHILFFLQYVMKKSCYSHYYKPRNK
;
A
#
# COMPACT_ATOMS: atom_id res chain seq x y z
N MET A 1 -14.21 -1.17 9.69
CA MET A 1 -14.99 -0.24 8.91
C MET A 1 -14.10 0.79 8.25
N PRO A 2 -14.28 1.02 6.96
CA PRO A 2 -13.42 1.98 6.26
C PRO A 2 -13.45 3.38 6.84
N GLN A 3 -14.64 3.84 7.25
CA GLN A 3 -14.77 5.18 7.82
C GLN A 3 -13.95 5.34 9.08
N ARG A 4 -14.01 4.33 9.95
CA ARG A 4 -13.29 4.42 11.21
C ARG A 4 -11.79 4.39 10.99
N ASN A 5 -11.33 3.56 10.07
CA ASN A 5 -9.89 3.48 9.78
C ASN A 5 -9.39 4.79 9.20
N PHE A 6 -10.22 5.41 8.35
CA PHE A 6 -9.88 6.70 7.79
C PHE A 6 -9.75 7.76 8.89
N GLU A 7 -10.68 7.77 9.84
CA GLU A 7 -10.64 8.74 10.91
C GLU A 7 -9.40 8.57 11.79
N LEU A 8 -9.06 7.32 12.08
CA LEU A 8 -7.85 7.05 12.86
C LEU A 8 -6.61 7.52 12.10
N LEU A 9 -6.60 7.27 10.79
CA LEU A 9 -5.46 7.68 9.97
C LEU A 9 -5.29 9.19 9.99
N LYS A 10 -6.39 9.93 9.87
CA LYS A 10 -6.32 11.39 9.86
C LYS A 10 -5.90 11.95 11.21
N LYS A 11 -6.13 11.20 12.29
CA LYS A 11 -5.69 11.61 13.61
C LYS A 11 -4.25 11.20 13.89
N SER A 12 -3.61 10.58 12.92
CA SER A 12 -2.23 10.08 13.07
C SER A 12 -2.11 9.05 14.18
N ASP A 13 -3.17 8.25 14.35
CA ASP A 13 -3.15 7.18 15.33
C ASP A 13 -2.41 5.99 14.74
N PRO A 14 -1.31 5.53 15.38
CA PRO A 14 -0.54 4.41 14.80
C PRO A 14 -1.37 3.15 14.60
N ALA A 15 -2.43 2.97 15.37
CA ALA A 15 -3.29 1.81 15.21
C ALA A 15 -3.97 1.79 13.85
N ALA A 16 -4.09 2.96 13.20
CA ALA A 16 -4.73 3.04 11.90
C ALA A 16 -3.95 2.22 10.88
N LEU A 17 -2.64 2.34 10.89
CA LEU A 17 -1.83 1.62 9.91
C LEU A 17 -1.98 0.12 10.07
N GLU A 18 -1.97 -0.34 11.31
CA GLU A 18 -2.13 -1.77 11.59
C GLU A 18 -3.48 -2.28 11.10
N LYS A 19 -4.54 -1.52 11.38
CA LYS A 19 -5.89 -1.93 10.98
C LYS A 19 -6.08 -1.90 9.47
N ILE A 20 -5.54 -0.90 8.82
CA ILE A 20 -5.62 -0.79 7.37
C ILE A 20 -4.81 -1.89 6.71
N HIS A 21 -3.65 -2.20 7.28
CA HIS A 21 -2.84 -3.31 6.79
C HIS A 21 -3.62 -4.62 6.89
N ALA A 22 -4.24 -4.86 8.03
CA ALA A 22 -5.01 -6.10 8.22
C ALA A 22 -6.15 -6.20 7.22
N GLN A 23 -6.72 -5.07 6.84
CA GLN A 23 -7.85 -5.06 5.92
C GLN A 23 -7.45 -5.28 4.47
N TYR A 24 -6.34 -4.70 4.04
CA TYR A 24 -6.02 -4.65 2.62
C TYR A 24 -4.75 -5.38 2.21
N SER A 25 -3.90 -5.82 3.13
CA SER A 25 -2.58 -6.33 2.74
C SER A 25 -2.67 -7.53 1.81
N ARG A 26 -3.62 -8.42 2.05
CA ARG A 26 -3.78 -9.61 1.23
C ARG A 26 -4.13 -9.24 -0.21
N ARG A 27 -5.05 -8.32 -0.35
CA ARG A 27 -5.47 -7.86 -1.66
C ARG A 27 -4.31 -7.21 -2.41
N ILE A 28 -3.55 -6.38 -1.71
CA ILE A 28 -2.42 -5.68 -2.33
C ILE A 28 -1.32 -6.68 -2.67
N PHE A 29 -1.10 -7.67 -1.80
CA PHE A 29 -0.10 -8.70 -2.07
C PHE A 29 -0.41 -9.43 -3.39
N TRP A 30 -1.64 -9.89 -3.55
CA TRP A 30 -1.98 -10.66 -4.75
C TRP A 30 -1.98 -9.82 -6.00
N MET A 31 -2.27 -8.54 -5.85
CA MET A 31 -2.14 -7.62 -6.98
C MET A 31 -0.69 -7.58 -7.46
N GLY A 32 0.25 -7.55 -6.51
CA GLY A 32 1.67 -7.52 -6.86
C GLY A 32 2.14 -8.85 -7.46
N ARG A 33 1.62 -9.96 -6.93
CA ARG A 33 2.02 -11.28 -7.43
C ARG A 33 1.60 -11.52 -8.87
N ARG A 34 0.65 -10.79 -9.36
CA ARG A 34 0.28 -10.90 -10.77
C ARG A 34 1.32 -10.26 -11.67
N ILE A 35 2.14 -9.39 -11.11
CA ILE A 35 3.17 -8.69 -11.88
C ILE A 35 4.54 -9.29 -11.62
N ILE A 36 4.83 -9.62 -10.37
CA ILE A 36 6.14 -10.14 -9.96
C ILE A 36 5.97 -11.53 -9.37
N ASP A 37 6.67 -12.50 -9.92
CA ASP A 37 6.56 -13.88 -9.48
C ASP A 37 7.61 -14.21 -8.43
N ASP A 38 7.54 -13.49 -7.32
CA ASP A 38 8.50 -13.65 -6.22
C ASP A 38 7.85 -13.12 -4.95
N ASP A 39 7.49 -14.03 -4.05
CA ASP A 39 6.78 -13.67 -2.83
C ASP A 39 7.59 -12.70 -1.97
N PHE A 40 8.88 -12.92 -1.86
CA PHE A 40 9.71 -12.09 -1.01
C PHE A 40 9.74 -10.64 -1.48
N VAL A 41 9.93 -10.47 -2.79
CA VAL A 41 9.94 -9.14 -3.38
C VAL A 41 8.60 -8.45 -3.17
N VAL A 42 7.51 -9.19 -3.44
CA VAL A 42 6.19 -8.60 -3.33
C VAL A 42 5.88 -8.22 -1.89
N GLU A 43 6.27 -9.05 -0.93
CA GLU A 43 6.03 -8.72 0.47
C GLU A 43 6.74 -7.44 0.88
N ASN A 44 7.97 -7.26 0.41
CA ASN A 44 8.69 -6.04 0.70
C ASN A 44 8.00 -4.82 0.09
N LEU A 45 7.49 -4.97 -1.13
CA LEU A 45 6.79 -3.87 -1.78
C LEU A 45 5.47 -3.55 -1.10
N VAL A 46 4.80 -4.57 -0.56
CA VAL A 46 3.57 -4.33 0.21
C VAL A 46 3.88 -3.49 1.43
N GLN A 47 4.93 -3.85 2.18
CA GLN A 47 5.28 -3.09 3.36
C GLN A 47 5.63 -1.66 3.03
N ASP A 48 6.39 -1.45 1.96
CA ASP A 48 6.73 -0.10 1.53
C ASP A 48 5.49 0.70 1.17
N THR A 49 4.52 0.04 0.55
CA THR A 49 3.29 0.69 0.15
C THR A 49 2.53 1.23 1.35
N PHE A 50 2.43 0.42 2.41
CA PHE A 50 1.71 0.87 3.60
C PHE A 50 2.48 1.95 4.36
N LEU A 51 3.81 1.90 4.33
CA LEU A 51 4.59 2.98 4.92
C LEU A 51 4.39 4.29 4.16
N LYS A 52 4.28 4.21 2.84
CA LYS A 52 4.00 5.41 2.06
C LYS A 52 2.62 5.97 2.37
N LEU A 53 1.66 5.09 2.62
CA LEU A 53 0.34 5.56 3.03
C LEU A 53 0.45 6.37 4.31
N TRP A 54 1.22 5.86 5.27
CA TRP A 54 1.40 6.57 6.52
C TRP A 54 2.08 7.92 6.31
N GLU A 55 3.13 7.93 5.51
CA GLU A 55 3.88 9.17 5.24
C GLU A 55 3.01 10.21 4.56
N ARG A 56 2.08 9.76 3.72
CA ARG A 56 1.22 10.66 2.96
C ARG A 56 -0.19 10.72 3.48
N ARG A 57 -0.39 10.33 4.73
CA ARG A 57 -1.74 10.21 5.28
C ARG A 57 -2.54 11.49 5.22
N GLU A 58 -1.87 12.62 5.22
CA GLU A 58 -2.57 13.90 5.19
C GLU A 58 -3.18 14.19 3.83
N THR A 59 -2.72 13.51 2.79
CA THR A 59 -3.27 13.72 1.45
C THR A 59 -4.50 12.86 1.20
N ILE A 60 -4.81 11.94 2.10
CA ILE A 60 -5.96 11.06 1.93
C ILE A 60 -7.23 11.83 2.27
N GLU A 61 -8.17 11.89 1.32
CA GLU A 61 -9.33 12.76 1.45
C GLU A 61 -10.59 12.06 1.93
N ASN A 62 -10.68 10.74 1.73
CA ASN A 62 -11.85 10.00 2.15
C ASN A 62 -11.47 8.53 2.27
N PRO A 63 -12.36 7.71 2.86
CA PRO A 63 -12.04 6.30 3.09
C PRO A 63 -11.69 5.52 1.83
N MET A 64 -12.38 5.79 0.74
CA MET A 64 -12.12 5.07 -0.51
C MET A 64 -10.76 5.41 -1.09
N HIS A 65 -10.28 6.60 -0.82
CA HIS A 65 -8.97 7.03 -1.29
C HIS A 65 -7.86 6.16 -0.71
N ILE A 66 -8.07 5.58 0.47
CA ILE A 66 -7.07 4.69 1.07
C ILE A 66 -6.76 3.54 0.11
N LEU A 67 -7.79 2.85 -0.34
CA LEU A 67 -7.59 1.70 -1.22
C LEU A 67 -6.99 2.13 -2.55
N PHE A 68 -7.49 3.21 -3.12
CA PHE A 68 -6.95 3.70 -4.40
C PHE A 68 -5.48 4.06 -4.27
N PHE A 69 -5.11 4.70 -3.17
CA PHE A 69 -3.72 5.07 -2.93
C PHE A 69 -2.84 3.81 -2.87
N LEU A 70 -3.29 2.82 -2.10
CA LEU A 70 -2.51 1.59 -1.95
C LEU A 70 -2.34 0.88 -3.29
N GLN A 71 -3.41 0.80 -4.06
CA GLN A 71 -3.35 0.13 -5.36
C GLN A 71 -2.44 0.88 -6.33
N TYR A 72 -2.54 2.20 -6.34
CA TYR A 72 -1.72 3.01 -7.23
C TYR A 72 -0.25 2.87 -6.89
N VAL A 73 0.10 3.01 -5.62
CA VAL A 73 1.50 2.94 -5.20
C VAL A 73 2.06 1.55 -5.45
N MET A 74 1.30 0.52 -5.09
CA MET A 74 1.77 -0.85 -5.27
C MET A 74 2.00 -1.17 -6.73
N LYS A 75 1.05 -0.79 -7.57
CA LYS A 75 1.16 -1.05 -9.00
C LYS A 75 2.38 -0.34 -9.59
N LYS A 76 2.56 0.91 -9.21
CA LYS A 76 3.69 1.68 -9.69
C LYS A 76 5.01 1.07 -9.23
N SER A 77 5.06 0.63 -7.97
CA SER A 77 6.27 0.02 -7.42
C SER A 77 6.59 -1.29 -8.13
N CYS A 78 5.57 -2.10 -8.40
CA CYS A 78 5.79 -3.38 -9.06
C CYS A 78 6.28 -3.19 -10.48
N TYR A 79 5.70 -2.28 -11.21
CA TYR A 79 6.15 -2.05 -12.58
C TYR A 79 7.53 -1.43 -12.62
N SER A 80 7.82 -0.55 -11.66
CA SER A 80 9.15 0.03 -11.57
C SER A 80 10.19 -1.05 -11.31
N HIS A 81 9.87 -1.99 -10.44
CA HIS A 81 10.77 -3.10 -10.15
C HIS A 81 10.93 -4.02 -11.35
N TYR A 82 9.82 -4.35 -12.00
CA TYR A 82 9.81 -5.29 -13.11
C TYR A 82 10.58 -4.74 -14.32
N TYR A 83 10.42 -3.45 -14.60
CA TYR A 83 11.06 -2.84 -15.74
C TYR A 83 12.32 -2.08 -15.40
N LYS A 84 12.87 -2.32 -14.24
CA LYS A 84 14.06 -1.64 -13.79
C LYS A 84 15.21 -1.87 -14.78
N PRO A 85 15.92 -0.84 -15.18
CA PRO A 85 17.06 -0.99 -16.09
C PRO A 85 18.13 -1.87 -15.48
N ARG A 86 18.71 -2.74 -16.32
CA ARG A 86 19.75 -3.55 -15.81
C ARG A 86 21.01 -2.83 -15.95
N ASN A 87 21.85 -3.13 -15.41
CA ASN A 87 23.08 -2.58 -15.51
C ASN A 87 23.18 -1.29 -15.73
N LYS A 88 22.84 -0.84 -15.18
CA LYS A 88 23.01 0.41 -15.37
C LYS A 88 23.90 0.85 -14.69
#